data_ff93f5762bd20872e09de13cf3fadcfb
#
_entry.id   ff93f5762bd20872e09de13cf3fadcfb
#
_cell.length_a   1.000
_cell.length_b   1.000
_cell.length_c   1.000
_cell.angle_alpha   90.00
_cell.angle_beta   90.00
_cell.angle_gamma   90.00
#
_symmetry.space_group_name_H-M   'P 1'
#
loop_
_entity.id
_entity.type
_entity.pdbx_description
1 polymer ?
#
loop_
_entity_poly.entity_id
_entity_poly.type
_entity_poly.pdbx_seq_one_letter_code
_entity_poly.pdbx_strand_id
1 'polypeptide(L)'
;MIKQPSTVRNVVILGPAHPFRGGGITTFNERLAREFQQLGYITTIYGFSLQYPSFLFPGKTQYSSQPAPSDLTILSKVNSINPFNWIKVGNELRNLRPDLVVVRFWLPFMGAALGTILRIVKRNKHTRIVAITDNVIPHETRAGDVALTKYFLSPCDAVITMSDHVMKDLWRLAPGKPAKMVLHPLYDTFGQPVTKDEARAQLNLNRKDKILLFFGFIRRYKGLDILLEAMKILAEDPSPIPNLKLIIAGEFYEDEKIYQAKIDLLGIRDMLILKTVYVEEAAVKHYFCSADVVIQPYRAATQSGVTPLAYHFEKPMIVTDVGALADYVPHEKAGLVTEPNPTAIANAIKRYFELGEQHFIPHLRSEKKLLSWSSFVESILEV
;
A
#
# COMPACT_ATOMS: atom_id res chain seq x y z
N MET A 1 28.77 13.10 -0.27
CA MET A 1 28.67 14.11 0.81
C MET A 1 27.19 14.43 0.96
N ILE A 2 26.53 13.86 1.95
CA ILE A 2 25.14 14.15 2.29
C ILE A 2 25.14 15.56 2.88
N LYS A 3 24.55 16.53 2.17
CA LYS A 3 24.27 17.84 2.73
C LYS A 3 23.46 17.61 4.00
N GLN A 4 24.00 18.00 5.16
CA GLN A 4 23.19 18.06 6.36
C GLN A 4 22.03 19.02 6.09
N PRO A 5 20.79 18.56 6.14
CA PRO A 5 19.70 19.49 6.04
C PRO A 5 19.50 20.15 7.38
N SER A 6 19.52 21.47 7.34
CA SER A 6 18.66 22.39 8.11
C SER A 6 18.01 21.82 9.36
N THR A 7 18.27 22.41 10.50
CA THR A 7 17.41 22.76 11.66
C THR A 7 16.24 21.85 12.08
N VAL A 8 15.74 20.90 11.29
CA VAL A 8 14.68 19.96 11.70
C VAL A 8 15.24 18.95 12.68
N ARG A 9 14.70 18.92 13.90
CA ARG A 9 15.06 17.93 14.94
C ARG A 9 13.86 17.13 15.39
N ASN A 10 12.72 17.79 15.51
CA ASN A 10 11.49 17.22 16.06
C ASN A 10 10.45 17.03 14.95
N VAL A 11 10.05 15.76 14.71
CA VAL A 11 9.07 15.38 13.71
C VAL A 11 7.84 14.78 14.39
N VAL A 12 6.66 15.24 14.02
CA VAL A 12 5.40 14.62 14.42
C VAL A 12 4.75 14.02 13.19
N ILE A 13 4.40 12.73 13.25
CA ILE A 13 3.56 12.06 12.27
C ILE A 13 2.13 12.07 12.78
N LEU A 14 1.22 12.70 12.05
CA LEU A 14 -0.20 12.78 12.39
C LEU A 14 -1.01 11.81 11.49
N GLY A 15 -1.40 10.67 12.03
CA GLY A 15 -2.10 9.63 11.27
C GLY A 15 -2.28 8.32 12.03
N PRO A 16 -2.90 7.29 11.41
CA PRO A 16 -3.09 5.98 12.03
C PRO A 16 -1.78 5.33 12.45
N ALA A 17 -1.78 4.73 13.64
CA ALA A 17 -0.74 3.89 14.18
C ALA A 17 -1.38 2.92 15.19
N HIS A 18 -0.61 2.06 15.86
CA HIS A 18 -1.12 1.26 16.97
C HIS A 18 -1.98 2.11 17.95
N PRO A 19 -3.15 1.63 18.42
CA PRO A 19 -3.65 0.24 18.43
C PRO A 19 -4.46 -0.19 17.18
N PHE A 20 -4.45 0.58 16.10
CA PHE A 20 -5.13 0.14 14.88
C PHE A 20 -4.37 -0.98 14.19
N ARG A 21 -5.14 -1.87 13.52
CA ARG A 21 -4.55 -3.05 12.84
C ARG A 21 -3.47 -2.62 11.87
N GLY A 22 -2.39 -3.41 11.84
CA GLY A 22 -1.35 -3.32 10.82
C GLY A 22 -1.91 -3.54 9.41
N GLY A 23 -1.12 -3.18 8.42
CA GLY A 23 -1.50 -3.18 7.00
C GLY A 23 -1.81 -1.76 6.49
N GLY A 24 -1.44 -1.48 5.25
CA GLY A 24 -1.66 -0.18 4.62
C GLY A 24 -1.07 1.00 5.41
N ILE A 25 -1.93 1.94 5.81
CA ILE A 25 -1.51 3.25 6.35
C ILE A 25 -0.84 3.14 7.73
N THR A 26 -1.31 2.26 8.61
CA THR A 26 -0.75 2.07 9.95
C THR A 26 0.71 1.61 9.87
N THR A 27 0.96 0.52 9.16
CA THR A 27 2.32 -0.02 8.94
C THR A 27 3.23 1.00 8.25
N PHE A 28 2.69 1.76 7.30
CA PHE A 28 3.44 2.82 6.62
C PHE A 28 3.90 3.91 7.60
N ASN A 29 2.99 4.45 8.41
CA ASN A 29 3.31 5.54 9.35
C ASN A 29 4.32 5.10 10.42
N GLU A 30 4.19 3.87 10.92
CA GLU A 30 5.13 3.31 11.88
C GLU A 30 6.51 3.07 11.26
N ARG A 31 6.56 2.57 10.02
CA ARG A 31 7.83 2.41 9.30
C ARG A 31 8.47 3.76 8.95
N LEU A 32 7.67 4.75 8.55
CA LEU A 32 8.14 6.12 8.32
C LEU A 32 8.74 6.73 9.59
N ALA A 33 8.11 6.51 10.74
CA ALA A 33 8.64 6.97 12.02
C ALA A 33 10.02 6.37 12.33
N ARG A 34 10.18 5.07 12.11
CA ARG A 34 11.48 4.39 12.26
C ARG A 34 12.54 4.97 11.34
N GLU A 35 12.19 5.27 10.09
CA GLU A 35 13.14 5.88 9.15
C GLU A 35 13.59 7.25 9.62
N PHE A 36 12.68 8.12 10.07
CA PHE A 36 13.05 9.39 10.67
C PHE A 36 13.98 9.20 11.88
N GLN A 37 13.69 8.22 12.77
CA GLN A 37 14.56 7.92 13.91
C GLN A 37 15.96 7.43 13.49
N GLN A 38 16.04 6.56 12.48
CA GLN A 38 17.32 6.07 11.93
C GLN A 38 18.16 7.20 11.32
N LEU A 39 17.51 8.21 10.78
CA LEU A 39 18.15 9.43 10.27
C LEU A 39 18.46 10.46 11.38
N GLY A 40 18.21 10.13 12.65
CA GLY A 40 18.57 10.96 13.81
C GLY A 40 17.52 11.99 14.23
N TYR A 41 16.27 11.89 13.73
CA TYR A 41 15.18 12.79 14.14
C TYR A 41 14.45 12.25 15.38
N ILE A 42 14.06 13.15 16.28
CA ILE A 42 13.17 12.84 17.39
C ILE A 42 11.74 12.75 16.81
N THR A 43 11.16 11.56 16.80
CA THR A 43 9.90 11.30 16.10
C THR A 43 8.83 10.81 17.05
N THR A 44 7.64 11.41 16.98
CA THR A 44 6.44 11.01 17.72
C THR A 44 5.27 10.84 16.76
N ILE A 45 4.48 9.77 16.93
CA ILE A 45 3.25 9.57 16.17
C ILE A 45 2.06 10.03 17.02
N TYR A 46 1.30 10.98 16.52
CA TYR A 46 -0.02 11.37 17.03
C TYR A 46 -1.09 10.57 16.30
N GLY A 47 -1.42 9.42 16.87
CA GLY A 47 -2.42 8.49 16.34
C GLY A 47 -3.84 8.87 16.76
N PHE A 48 -4.80 8.08 16.26
CA PHE A 48 -6.21 8.25 16.60
C PHE A 48 -6.54 7.52 17.91
N SER A 49 -7.36 8.16 18.75
CA SER A 49 -8.10 7.50 19.83
C SER A 49 -9.45 6.96 19.31
N LEU A 50 -10.01 7.62 18.29
CA LEU A 50 -11.14 7.16 17.49
C LEU A 50 -10.90 7.54 16.05
N GLN A 51 -10.70 6.53 15.18
CA GLN A 51 -10.48 6.74 13.74
C GLN A 51 -11.81 6.74 12.98
N TYR A 52 -12.60 5.69 13.13
CA TYR A 52 -13.93 5.57 12.55
C TYR A 52 -14.97 5.25 13.64
N PRO A 53 -16.14 5.92 13.62
CA PRO A 53 -17.30 5.42 14.34
C PRO A 53 -17.62 3.98 13.91
N SER A 54 -18.10 3.15 14.83
CA SER A 54 -18.34 1.72 14.58
C SER A 54 -19.25 1.45 13.37
N PHE A 55 -20.24 2.32 13.14
CA PHE A 55 -21.19 2.20 12.01
C PHE A 55 -20.58 2.56 10.64
N LEU A 56 -19.41 3.20 10.59
CA LEU A 56 -18.69 3.52 9.34
C LEU A 56 -17.58 2.52 9.03
N PHE A 57 -17.25 1.61 9.96
CA PHE A 57 -16.18 0.64 9.74
C PHE A 57 -16.75 -0.65 9.15
N PRO A 58 -16.36 -1.05 7.94
CA PRO A 58 -16.91 -2.21 7.25
C PRO A 58 -16.41 -3.57 7.77
N GLY A 59 -15.36 -3.60 8.61
CA GLY A 59 -14.73 -4.82 9.13
C GLY A 59 -15.20 -5.23 10.52
N LYS A 60 -14.79 -6.42 10.98
CA LYS A 60 -15.12 -6.95 12.32
C LYS A 60 -14.48 -6.16 13.45
N THR A 61 -13.22 -5.75 13.28
CA THR A 61 -12.49 -4.90 14.23
C THR A 61 -11.43 -4.06 13.53
N GLN A 62 -11.26 -2.83 13.98
CA GLN A 62 -10.20 -1.95 13.51
C GLN A 62 -8.93 -2.00 14.39
N TYR A 63 -8.96 -2.77 15.48
CA TYR A 63 -7.88 -2.83 16.47
C TYR A 63 -7.01 -4.05 16.27
N SER A 64 -5.70 -3.88 16.54
CA SER A 64 -4.70 -4.94 16.56
C SER A 64 -4.79 -5.73 17.87
N SER A 65 -4.51 -7.04 17.79
CA SER A 65 -4.27 -7.90 18.95
C SER A 65 -2.78 -7.92 19.36
N GLN A 66 -1.91 -7.33 18.54
CA GLN A 66 -0.47 -7.31 18.83
C GLN A 66 -0.13 -6.21 19.86
N PRO A 67 0.94 -6.38 20.63
CA PRO A 67 1.41 -5.35 21.56
C PRO A 67 1.87 -4.10 20.81
N ALA A 68 1.88 -2.96 21.51
CA ALA A 68 2.41 -1.73 20.98
C ALA A 68 3.90 -1.87 20.62
N PRO A 69 4.36 -1.31 19.49
CA PRO A 69 5.79 -1.24 19.19
C PRO A 69 6.56 -0.51 20.30
N SER A 70 7.54 -1.18 20.91
CA SER A 70 8.32 -0.62 22.02
C SER A 70 9.37 0.41 21.57
N ASP A 71 9.70 0.43 20.30
CA ASP A 71 10.69 1.29 19.65
C ASP A 71 10.11 2.62 19.15
N LEU A 72 8.78 2.79 19.23
CA LEU A 72 8.07 3.99 18.75
C LEU A 72 7.35 4.73 19.87
N THR A 73 7.41 6.05 19.83
CA THR A 73 6.56 6.90 20.67
C THR A 73 5.22 7.15 19.97
N ILE A 74 4.17 6.44 20.37
CA ILE A 74 2.83 6.54 19.80
C ILE A 74 1.86 7.10 20.85
N LEU A 75 1.18 8.19 20.53
CA LEU A 75 0.22 8.86 21.37
C LEU A 75 -1.18 8.82 20.72
N SER A 76 -2.12 8.07 21.28
CA SER A 76 -3.51 7.99 20.80
C SER A 76 -4.30 9.24 21.22
N LYS A 77 -4.23 10.31 20.42
CA LYS A 77 -4.72 11.66 20.78
C LYS A 77 -5.94 12.10 19.99
N VAL A 78 -6.03 11.74 18.69
CA VAL A 78 -6.99 12.34 17.77
C VAL A 78 -8.32 11.59 17.78
N ASN A 79 -9.41 12.31 18.03
CA ASN A 79 -10.77 11.80 17.84
C ASN A 79 -11.34 12.41 16.55
N SER A 80 -11.65 11.58 15.55
CA SER A 80 -12.04 12.03 14.20
C SER A 80 -13.36 12.81 14.13
N ILE A 81 -14.21 12.71 15.15
CA ILE A 81 -15.57 13.31 15.17
C ILE A 81 -15.79 14.35 16.26
N ASN A 82 -14.81 14.62 17.15
CA ASN A 82 -14.98 15.54 18.27
C ASN A 82 -14.24 16.87 18.03
N PRO A 83 -14.94 17.98 17.70
CA PRO A 83 -14.31 19.28 17.45
C PRO A 83 -13.54 19.86 18.65
N PHE A 84 -13.98 19.62 19.89
CA PHE A 84 -13.24 20.06 21.08
C PHE A 84 -11.90 19.35 21.22
N ASN A 85 -11.85 18.06 20.84
CA ASN A 85 -10.59 17.31 20.78
C ASN A 85 -9.65 17.89 19.72
N TRP A 86 -10.14 18.30 18.54
CA TRP A 86 -9.31 18.89 17.48
C TRP A 86 -8.63 20.18 17.96
N ILE A 87 -9.38 21.03 18.68
CA ILE A 87 -8.85 22.26 19.27
C ILE A 87 -7.79 21.94 20.33
N LYS A 88 -8.05 20.96 21.22
CA LYS A 88 -7.10 20.52 22.24
C LYS A 88 -5.80 20.01 21.61
N VAL A 89 -5.87 19.07 20.67
CA VAL A 89 -4.71 18.49 19.99
C VAL A 89 -3.96 19.55 19.16
N GLY A 90 -4.70 20.41 18.46
CA GLY A 90 -4.10 21.51 17.71
C GLY A 90 -3.32 22.49 18.60
N ASN A 91 -3.83 22.84 19.78
CA ASN A 91 -3.12 23.69 20.74
C ASN A 91 -1.93 22.98 21.38
N GLU A 92 -2.02 21.69 21.67
CA GLU A 92 -0.91 20.87 22.16
C GLU A 92 0.24 20.89 21.16
N LEU A 93 -0.02 20.58 19.89
CA LEU A 93 0.98 20.60 18.82
C LEU A 93 1.51 22.00 18.52
N ARG A 94 0.66 23.04 18.59
CA ARG A 94 1.09 24.43 18.44
C ARG A 94 2.11 24.82 19.51
N ASN A 95 1.89 24.40 20.76
CA ASN A 95 2.77 24.70 21.90
C ASN A 95 4.03 23.84 21.88
N LEU A 96 3.94 22.58 21.45
CA LEU A 96 5.09 21.66 21.24
C LEU A 96 6.06 22.21 20.20
N ARG A 97 5.58 22.98 19.21
CA ARG A 97 6.37 23.60 18.14
C ARG A 97 7.29 22.59 17.42
N PRO A 98 6.79 21.43 16.92
CA PRO A 98 7.62 20.54 16.14
C PRO A 98 8.14 21.28 14.89
N ASP A 99 9.35 20.93 14.42
CA ASP A 99 9.89 21.51 13.20
C ASP A 99 9.09 21.06 11.97
N LEU A 100 8.67 19.81 11.98
CA LEU A 100 7.91 19.19 10.89
C LEU A 100 6.71 18.40 11.42
N VAL A 101 5.56 18.62 10.81
CA VAL A 101 4.38 17.74 10.91
C VAL A 101 4.19 17.04 9.57
N VAL A 102 4.29 15.72 9.55
CA VAL A 102 3.91 14.88 8.42
C VAL A 102 2.51 14.34 8.68
N VAL A 103 1.54 14.71 7.86
CA VAL A 103 0.15 14.28 8.05
C VAL A 103 -0.30 13.35 6.95
N ARG A 104 -0.91 12.20 7.34
CA ARG A 104 -1.49 11.26 6.39
C ARG A 104 -2.93 11.61 6.07
N PHE A 105 -3.28 11.64 4.77
CA PHE A 105 -4.63 11.92 4.30
C PHE A 105 -5.07 10.90 3.26
N TRP A 106 -6.19 10.21 3.52
CA TRP A 106 -6.68 9.12 2.67
C TRP A 106 -8.19 9.18 2.39
N LEU A 107 -8.94 10.01 3.13
CA LEU A 107 -10.38 10.11 3.02
C LEU A 107 -10.85 11.53 3.38
N PRO A 108 -11.72 12.19 2.58
CA PRO A 108 -12.22 13.54 2.84
C PRO A 108 -12.88 13.71 4.21
N PHE A 109 -13.53 12.67 4.74
CA PHE A 109 -14.09 12.67 6.10
C PHE A 109 -13.09 13.13 7.18
N MET A 110 -11.82 12.79 7.04
CA MET A 110 -10.75 13.22 7.97
C MET A 110 -10.39 14.70 7.82
N GLY A 111 -10.85 15.34 6.74
CA GLY A 111 -10.47 16.71 6.39
C GLY A 111 -10.90 17.73 7.43
N ALA A 112 -12.07 17.56 8.07
CA ALA A 112 -12.54 18.46 9.13
C ALA A 112 -11.63 18.42 10.36
N ALA A 113 -11.30 17.23 10.85
CA ALA A 113 -10.48 17.04 12.04
C ALA A 113 -9.03 17.48 11.78
N LEU A 114 -8.39 16.89 10.77
CA LEU A 114 -6.99 17.17 10.46
C LEU A 114 -6.79 18.63 10.03
N GLY A 115 -7.65 19.14 9.15
CA GLY A 115 -7.58 20.54 8.69
C GLY A 115 -7.72 21.56 9.82
N THR A 116 -8.55 21.29 10.84
CA THR A 116 -8.68 22.17 12.00
C THR A 116 -7.44 22.12 12.89
N ILE A 117 -6.92 20.92 13.18
CA ILE A 117 -5.68 20.73 13.94
C ILE A 117 -4.54 21.50 13.28
N LEU A 118 -4.33 21.29 11.97
CA LEU A 118 -3.23 21.89 11.21
C LEU A 118 -3.32 23.44 11.16
N ARG A 119 -4.53 24.02 11.03
CA ARG A 119 -4.71 25.48 11.10
C ARG A 119 -4.28 26.06 12.45
N ILE A 120 -4.57 25.35 13.54
CA ILE A 120 -4.14 25.78 14.87
C ILE A 120 -2.62 25.67 15.00
N VAL A 121 -2.01 24.59 14.49
CA VAL A 121 -0.55 24.42 14.46
C VAL A 121 0.11 25.55 13.68
N LYS A 122 -0.38 25.95 12.53
CA LYS A 122 0.19 27.04 11.71
C LYS A 122 0.26 28.40 12.41
N ARG A 123 -0.55 28.60 13.49
CA ARG A 123 -0.49 29.84 14.27
C ARG A 123 0.84 30.01 15.04
N ASN A 124 1.65 28.93 15.20
CA ASN A 124 2.96 29.03 15.81
C ASN A 124 4.03 29.64 14.88
N LYS A 125 3.73 29.78 13.57
CA LYS A 125 4.63 30.36 12.54
C LYS A 125 6.03 29.71 12.50
N HIS A 126 6.13 28.45 12.93
CA HIS A 126 7.38 27.70 12.99
C HIS A 126 7.24 26.37 12.22
N THR A 127 6.23 25.60 12.56
CA THR A 127 6.05 24.23 12.06
C THR A 127 5.79 24.20 10.56
N ARG A 128 6.62 23.44 9.82
CA ARG A 128 6.35 23.07 8.44
C ARG A 128 5.37 21.88 8.42
N ILE A 129 4.40 21.90 7.49
CA ILE A 129 3.38 20.85 7.38
C ILE A 129 3.45 20.23 5.99
N VAL A 130 3.78 18.95 5.92
CA VAL A 130 3.80 18.17 4.68
C VAL A 130 2.73 17.09 4.74
N ALA A 131 1.81 17.09 3.78
CA ALA A 131 0.78 16.06 3.69
C ALA A 131 1.27 14.91 2.79
N ILE A 132 1.02 13.67 3.19
CA ILE A 132 1.11 12.49 2.32
C ILE A 132 -0.32 12.08 1.99
N THR A 133 -0.68 12.11 0.69
CA THR A 133 -2.04 11.83 0.25
C THR A 133 -2.13 10.52 -0.51
N ASP A 134 -3.00 9.61 -0.02
CA ASP A 134 -3.35 8.36 -0.72
C ASP A 134 -4.40 8.62 -1.80
N ASN A 135 -5.38 9.47 -1.48
CA ASN A 135 -6.42 9.94 -2.40
C ASN A 135 -6.76 11.39 -2.06
N VAL A 136 -6.94 12.21 -3.08
CA VAL A 136 -7.39 13.61 -2.97
C VAL A 136 -8.86 13.71 -3.38
N ILE A 137 -9.27 12.92 -4.37
CA ILE A 137 -10.66 12.71 -4.79
C ILE A 137 -10.98 11.24 -4.52
N PRO A 138 -12.02 10.91 -3.72
CA PRO A 138 -12.41 9.52 -3.50
C PRO A 138 -13.04 8.91 -4.75
N HIS A 139 -12.94 7.59 -4.90
CA HIS A 139 -13.57 6.85 -6.00
C HIS A 139 -15.10 6.99 -6.02
N GLU A 140 -15.71 7.07 -4.83
CA GLU A 140 -17.13 7.35 -4.62
C GLU A 140 -17.25 8.74 -4.01
N THR A 141 -17.50 9.75 -4.84
CA THR A 141 -17.62 11.14 -4.38
C THR A 141 -18.96 11.38 -3.70
N ARG A 142 -18.93 12.06 -2.56
CA ARG A 142 -20.11 12.51 -1.81
C ARG A 142 -20.16 14.03 -1.79
N ALA A 143 -21.36 14.56 -1.58
CA ALA A 143 -21.53 16.00 -1.40
C ALA A 143 -20.66 16.50 -0.23
N GLY A 144 -19.81 17.50 -0.48
CA GLY A 144 -18.91 18.07 0.54
C GLY A 144 -17.47 17.53 0.52
N ASP A 145 -17.17 16.41 -0.12
CA ASP A 145 -15.82 15.81 -0.15
C ASP A 145 -14.76 16.78 -0.67
N VAL A 146 -15.07 17.47 -1.76
CA VAL A 146 -14.17 18.48 -2.36
C VAL A 146 -13.89 19.62 -1.36
N ALA A 147 -14.93 20.11 -0.67
CA ALA A 147 -14.77 21.19 0.31
C ALA A 147 -13.91 20.75 1.50
N LEU A 148 -14.13 19.55 2.03
CA LEU A 148 -13.35 18.98 3.14
C LEU A 148 -11.88 18.74 2.73
N THR A 149 -11.65 18.25 1.51
CA THR A 149 -10.29 18.07 0.99
C THR A 149 -9.57 19.41 0.82
N LYS A 150 -10.23 20.42 0.23
CA LYS A 150 -9.65 21.77 0.14
C LYS A 150 -9.39 22.39 1.50
N TYR A 151 -10.33 22.17 2.45
CA TYR A 151 -10.17 22.62 3.83
C TYR A 151 -8.93 21.98 4.48
N PHE A 152 -8.67 20.70 4.25
CA PHE A 152 -7.47 20.00 4.72
C PHE A 152 -6.20 20.52 4.04
N LEU A 153 -6.18 20.63 2.71
CA LEU A 153 -4.99 21.01 1.94
C LEU A 153 -4.53 22.44 2.22
N SER A 154 -5.45 23.34 2.58
CA SER A 154 -5.15 24.77 2.76
C SER A 154 -4.00 25.06 3.73
N PRO A 155 -3.94 24.50 4.97
CA PRO A 155 -2.85 24.74 5.92
C PRO A 155 -1.56 23.99 5.62
N CYS A 156 -1.53 23.04 4.69
CA CYS A 156 -0.33 22.28 4.33
C CYS A 156 0.63 23.16 3.52
N ASP A 157 1.91 23.10 3.82
CA ASP A 157 2.95 23.82 3.07
C ASP A 157 3.29 23.09 1.77
N ALA A 158 3.31 21.75 1.81
CA ALA A 158 3.57 20.91 0.65
C ALA A 158 2.82 19.58 0.73
N VAL A 159 2.77 18.85 -0.40
CA VAL A 159 2.08 17.57 -0.53
C VAL A 159 2.98 16.56 -1.22
N ILE A 160 3.06 15.35 -0.65
CA ILE A 160 3.60 14.17 -1.33
C ILE A 160 2.42 13.34 -1.84
N THR A 161 2.44 13.01 -3.12
CA THR A 161 1.54 12.03 -3.74
C THR A 161 2.34 10.79 -4.12
N MET A 162 1.68 9.62 -4.18
CA MET A 162 2.36 8.37 -4.49
C MET A 162 1.94 7.78 -5.85
N SER A 163 1.21 8.55 -6.66
CA SER A 163 0.89 8.22 -8.04
C SER A 163 0.60 9.48 -8.87
N ASP A 164 0.78 9.37 -10.17
CA ASP A 164 0.48 10.45 -11.13
C ASP A 164 -1.02 10.81 -11.13
N HIS A 165 -1.88 9.82 -10.97
CA HIS A 165 -3.33 10.04 -10.87
C HIS A 165 -3.69 10.97 -9.69
N VAL A 166 -3.17 10.67 -8.49
CA VAL A 166 -3.39 11.50 -7.30
C VAL A 166 -2.76 12.89 -7.46
N MET A 167 -1.62 13.00 -8.15
CA MET A 167 -1.00 14.29 -8.46
C MET A 167 -1.90 15.14 -9.37
N LYS A 168 -2.46 14.56 -10.44
CA LYS A 168 -3.39 15.25 -11.33
C LYS A 168 -4.64 15.74 -10.59
N ASP A 169 -5.19 14.92 -9.71
CA ASP A 169 -6.34 15.30 -8.88
C ASP A 169 -5.99 16.42 -7.89
N LEU A 170 -4.79 16.37 -7.29
CA LEU A 170 -4.30 17.46 -6.44
C LEU A 170 -4.25 18.79 -7.18
N TRP A 171 -3.68 18.82 -8.39
CA TRP A 171 -3.58 20.05 -9.17
C TRP A 171 -4.95 20.61 -9.62
N ARG A 172 -5.95 19.73 -9.80
CA ARG A 172 -7.35 20.18 -10.04
C ARG A 172 -7.96 20.87 -8.82
N LEU A 173 -7.68 20.38 -7.61
CA LEU A 173 -8.28 20.91 -6.38
C LEU A 173 -7.48 22.05 -5.74
N ALA A 174 -6.16 22.02 -5.87
CA ALA A 174 -5.22 22.99 -5.28
C ALA A 174 -4.11 23.35 -6.29
N PRO A 175 -4.42 24.06 -7.37
CA PRO A 175 -3.42 24.46 -8.36
C PRO A 175 -2.35 25.33 -7.69
N GLY A 176 -1.07 25.06 -8.02
CA GLY A 176 0.08 25.79 -7.48
C GLY A 176 0.49 25.38 -6.06
N LYS A 177 -0.15 24.40 -5.42
CA LYS A 177 0.34 23.81 -4.16
C LYS A 177 1.68 23.11 -4.41
N PRO A 178 2.76 23.43 -3.67
CA PRO A 178 4.00 22.69 -3.76
C PRO A 178 3.74 21.20 -3.56
N ALA A 179 4.19 20.37 -4.49
CA ALA A 179 3.95 18.94 -4.44
C ALA A 179 5.05 18.17 -5.17
N LYS A 180 5.31 16.94 -4.70
CA LYS A 180 6.24 16.00 -5.32
C LYS A 180 5.58 14.64 -5.41
N MET A 181 5.66 13.99 -6.58
CA MET A 181 5.29 12.59 -6.71
C MET A 181 6.50 11.74 -6.30
N VAL A 182 6.28 10.82 -5.37
CA VAL A 182 7.28 9.88 -4.89
C VAL A 182 6.61 8.52 -4.78
N LEU A 183 7.16 7.52 -5.45
CA LEU A 183 6.60 6.17 -5.43
C LEU A 183 6.54 5.63 -3.99
N HIS A 184 5.54 4.79 -3.74
CA HIS A 184 5.36 4.15 -2.43
C HIS A 184 6.63 3.37 -2.06
N PRO A 185 7.26 3.63 -0.91
CA PRO A 185 8.46 2.90 -0.50
C PRO A 185 8.14 1.44 -0.19
N LEU A 186 9.19 0.62 -0.13
CA LEU A 186 9.07 -0.83 0.09
C LEU A 186 8.42 -1.16 1.44
N TYR A 187 7.66 -2.23 1.45
CA TYR A 187 7.24 -2.88 2.70
C TYR A 187 8.34 -3.85 3.18
N ASP A 188 9.35 -3.34 3.84
CA ASP A 188 10.48 -4.09 4.39
C ASP A 188 10.23 -4.67 5.80
N THR A 189 9.04 -4.46 6.35
CA THR A 189 8.62 -4.93 7.68
C THR A 189 8.14 -6.37 7.71
N PHE A 190 7.92 -7.01 6.56
CA PHE A 190 7.41 -8.37 6.43
C PHE A 190 8.51 -9.47 6.53
N GLY A 191 9.64 -9.13 7.12
CA GLY A 191 10.78 -10.01 7.35
C GLY A 191 11.72 -10.12 6.14
N GLN A 192 12.85 -10.77 6.36
CA GLN A 192 13.85 -11.01 5.32
C GLN A 192 13.38 -12.09 4.35
N PRO A 193 13.74 -12.00 3.06
CA PRO A 193 13.50 -13.05 2.10
C PRO A 193 14.08 -14.40 2.57
N VAL A 194 13.36 -15.48 2.32
CA VAL A 194 13.83 -16.85 2.50
C VAL A 194 14.05 -17.52 1.13
N THR A 195 14.73 -18.65 1.09
CA THR A 195 14.90 -19.38 -0.16
C THR A 195 13.56 -19.93 -0.69
N LYS A 196 13.43 -20.08 -2.00
CA LYS A 196 12.21 -20.64 -2.63
C LYS A 196 11.90 -22.04 -2.07
N ASP A 197 12.92 -22.86 -1.82
CA ASP A 197 12.77 -24.19 -1.28
C ASP A 197 12.25 -24.20 0.17
N GLU A 198 12.79 -23.33 1.03
CA GLU A 198 12.27 -23.15 2.40
C GLU A 198 10.82 -22.67 2.42
N ALA A 199 10.52 -21.67 1.57
CA ALA A 199 9.17 -21.14 1.47
C ALA A 199 8.17 -22.22 1.01
N ARG A 200 8.54 -23.00 0.00
CA ARG A 200 7.72 -24.10 -0.53
C ARG A 200 7.54 -25.22 0.49
N ALA A 201 8.60 -25.60 1.22
CA ALA A 201 8.50 -26.58 2.30
C ALA A 201 7.54 -26.11 3.40
N GLN A 202 7.64 -24.83 3.82
CA GLN A 202 6.77 -24.26 4.84
C GLN A 202 5.27 -24.24 4.44
N LEU A 203 4.98 -24.08 3.15
CA LEU A 203 3.61 -24.08 2.62
C LEU A 203 3.14 -25.45 2.13
N ASN A 204 3.96 -26.52 2.26
CA ASN A 204 3.72 -27.87 1.73
C ASN A 204 3.49 -27.89 0.21
N LEU A 205 4.30 -27.13 -0.54
CA LEU A 205 4.23 -27.04 -2.00
C LEU A 205 5.26 -27.94 -2.66
N ASN A 206 4.93 -28.46 -3.85
CA ASN A 206 5.88 -29.24 -4.63
C ASN A 206 6.95 -28.33 -5.26
N ARG A 207 8.22 -28.73 -5.16
CA ARG A 207 9.35 -27.99 -5.73
C ARG A 207 9.30 -27.83 -7.25
N LYS A 208 8.62 -28.76 -7.95
CA LYS A 208 8.48 -28.77 -9.41
C LYS A 208 7.34 -27.92 -9.93
N ASP A 209 6.47 -27.44 -9.04
CA ASP A 209 5.33 -26.62 -9.45
C ASP A 209 5.78 -25.25 -9.96
N LYS A 210 5.07 -24.77 -10.97
CA LYS A 210 5.11 -23.39 -11.45
C LYS A 210 4.06 -22.59 -10.71
N ILE A 211 4.46 -21.69 -9.82
CA ILE A 211 3.57 -21.05 -8.85
C ILE A 211 3.26 -19.60 -9.25
N LEU A 212 2.01 -19.34 -9.60
CA LEU A 212 1.45 -17.98 -9.66
C LEU A 212 0.92 -17.61 -8.28
N LEU A 213 1.07 -16.36 -7.86
CA LEU A 213 0.54 -15.85 -6.60
C LEU A 213 -0.45 -14.70 -6.84
N PHE A 214 -1.70 -14.89 -6.41
CA PHE A 214 -2.64 -13.80 -6.15
C PHE A 214 -2.68 -13.57 -4.64
N PHE A 215 -2.43 -12.31 -4.20
CA PHE A 215 -2.27 -11.99 -2.78
C PHE A 215 -3.13 -10.80 -2.30
N GLY A 216 -3.57 -10.90 -1.03
CA GLY A 216 -4.28 -9.85 -0.29
C GLY A 216 -5.79 -9.98 -0.35
N PHE A 217 -6.53 -9.04 0.30
CA PHE A 217 -7.99 -9.10 0.39
C PHE A 217 -8.66 -9.32 -0.96
N ILE A 218 -9.57 -10.29 -1.03
CA ILE A 218 -10.28 -10.63 -2.26
C ILE A 218 -11.49 -9.71 -2.39
N ARG A 219 -11.44 -8.84 -3.40
CA ARG A 219 -12.48 -7.86 -3.76
C ARG A 219 -12.64 -7.83 -5.27
N ARG A 220 -13.84 -7.51 -5.75
CA ARG A 220 -14.20 -7.49 -7.16
C ARG A 220 -13.22 -6.69 -8.04
N TYR A 221 -12.79 -5.51 -7.55
CA TYR A 221 -11.87 -4.66 -8.31
C TYR A 221 -10.49 -5.30 -8.52
N LYS A 222 -10.08 -6.28 -7.69
CA LYS A 222 -8.82 -7.02 -7.84
C LYS A 222 -8.86 -8.10 -8.91
N GLY A 223 -10.02 -8.39 -9.51
CA GLY A 223 -10.13 -9.19 -10.72
C GLY A 223 -9.75 -10.66 -10.59
N LEU A 224 -9.90 -11.27 -9.40
CA LEU A 224 -9.64 -12.70 -9.23
C LEU A 224 -10.44 -13.54 -10.22
N ASP A 225 -11.66 -13.16 -10.53
CA ASP A 225 -12.51 -13.83 -11.49
C ASP A 225 -11.98 -13.80 -12.93
N ILE A 226 -11.27 -12.72 -13.33
CA ILE A 226 -10.54 -12.62 -14.61
C ILE A 226 -9.39 -13.62 -14.63
N LEU A 227 -8.63 -13.70 -13.51
CA LEU A 227 -7.51 -14.64 -13.41
C LEU A 227 -7.97 -16.09 -13.44
N LEU A 228 -9.11 -16.43 -12.82
CA LEU A 228 -9.68 -17.78 -12.89
C LEU A 228 -10.02 -18.17 -14.34
N GLU A 229 -10.57 -17.25 -15.12
CA GLU A 229 -10.81 -17.48 -16.56
C GLU A 229 -9.50 -17.63 -17.34
N ALA A 230 -8.46 -16.83 -17.02
CA ALA A 230 -7.15 -16.99 -17.61
C ALA A 230 -6.52 -18.37 -17.30
N MET A 231 -6.71 -18.88 -16.06
CA MET A 231 -6.29 -20.25 -15.69
C MET A 231 -7.00 -21.31 -16.52
N LYS A 232 -8.29 -21.12 -16.84
CA LYS A 232 -9.02 -22.04 -17.74
C LYS A 232 -8.43 -22.04 -19.14
N ILE A 233 -8.12 -20.85 -19.70
CA ILE A 233 -7.47 -20.75 -21.01
C ILE A 233 -6.12 -21.49 -21.01
N LEU A 234 -5.33 -21.35 -19.95
CA LEU A 234 -4.02 -22.02 -19.81
C LEU A 234 -4.17 -23.54 -19.63
N ALA A 235 -5.24 -24.02 -19.00
CA ALA A 235 -5.53 -25.44 -18.83
C ALA A 235 -5.91 -26.12 -20.15
N GLU A 236 -6.54 -25.39 -21.06
CA GLU A 236 -6.99 -25.88 -22.38
C GLU A 236 -5.97 -25.60 -23.50
N ASP A 237 -4.82 -25.01 -23.16
CA ASP A 237 -3.77 -24.71 -24.16
C ASP A 237 -3.18 -26.01 -24.74
N PRO A 238 -3.01 -26.10 -26.07
CA PRO A 238 -2.36 -27.26 -26.71
C PRO A 238 -0.92 -27.50 -26.24
N SER A 239 -0.28 -26.46 -25.71
CA SER A 239 1.08 -26.52 -25.13
C SER A 239 1.05 -26.03 -23.68
N PRO A 240 0.49 -26.81 -22.74
CA PRO A 240 0.24 -26.36 -21.38
C PRO A 240 1.57 -26.16 -20.62
N ILE A 241 1.58 -25.17 -19.71
CA ILE A 241 2.70 -24.97 -18.77
C ILE A 241 2.68 -26.13 -17.76
N PRO A 242 3.73 -26.98 -17.71
CA PRO A 242 3.71 -28.14 -16.82
C PRO A 242 3.62 -27.74 -15.34
N ASN A 243 2.80 -28.46 -14.58
CA ASN A 243 2.63 -28.28 -13.12
C ASN A 243 2.28 -26.83 -12.71
N LEU A 244 1.52 -26.12 -13.54
CA LEU A 244 1.08 -24.75 -13.24
C LEU A 244 0.06 -24.78 -12.10
N LYS A 245 0.32 -23.99 -11.06
CA LYS A 245 -0.55 -23.80 -9.90
C LYS A 245 -0.76 -22.32 -9.61
N LEU A 246 -1.94 -21.95 -9.13
CA LEU A 246 -2.26 -20.63 -8.65
C LEU A 246 -2.52 -20.69 -7.14
N ILE A 247 -1.69 -20.00 -6.36
CA ILE A 247 -1.99 -19.72 -4.96
C ILE A 247 -2.88 -18.49 -4.88
N ILE A 248 -4.03 -18.64 -4.23
CA ILE A 248 -4.94 -17.55 -3.87
C ILE A 248 -4.82 -17.38 -2.34
N ALA A 249 -4.14 -16.31 -1.91
CA ALA A 249 -3.84 -16.06 -0.51
C ALA A 249 -4.44 -14.73 -0.04
N GLY A 250 -5.39 -14.81 0.91
CA GLY A 250 -6.04 -13.66 1.51
C GLY A 250 -7.53 -13.84 1.76
N GLU A 251 -8.06 -13.03 2.66
CA GLU A 251 -9.45 -13.10 3.12
C GLU A 251 -10.43 -12.54 2.10
N PHE A 252 -11.59 -13.19 1.95
CA PHE A 252 -12.69 -12.66 1.16
C PHE A 252 -13.39 -11.50 1.87
N TYR A 253 -13.55 -10.39 1.15
CA TYR A 253 -14.37 -9.23 1.55
C TYR A 253 -15.66 -9.13 0.70
N GLU A 254 -15.99 -10.22 0.00
CA GLU A 254 -17.18 -10.44 -0.81
C GLU A 254 -17.68 -11.87 -0.56
N ASP A 255 -18.81 -12.23 -1.15
CA ASP A 255 -19.34 -13.60 -1.02
C ASP A 255 -18.41 -14.60 -1.73
N GLU A 256 -17.75 -15.44 -0.95
CA GLU A 256 -16.87 -16.50 -1.43
C GLU A 256 -17.56 -17.47 -2.37
N LYS A 257 -18.87 -17.72 -2.19
CA LYS A 257 -19.65 -18.67 -2.99
C LYS A 257 -19.62 -18.33 -4.48
N ILE A 258 -19.54 -17.05 -4.83
CA ILE A 258 -19.45 -16.59 -6.23
C ILE A 258 -18.18 -17.15 -6.88
N TYR A 259 -17.07 -17.11 -6.17
CA TYR A 259 -15.79 -17.60 -6.66
C TYR A 259 -15.72 -19.12 -6.66
N GLN A 260 -16.28 -19.79 -5.65
CA GLN A 260 -16.34 -21.25 -5.59
C GLN A 260 -17.17 -21.81 -6.76
N ALA A 261 -18.38 -21.24 -7.01
CA ALA A 261 -19.21 -21.62 -8.15
C ALA A 261 -18.49 -21.43 -9.50
N LYS A 262 -17.73 -20.34 -9.63
CA LYS A 262 -16.93 -20.07 -10.85
C LYS A 262 -15.81 -21.09 -11.01
N ILE A 263 -15.08 -21.44 -9.96
CA ILE A 263 -14.03 -22.45 -9.98
C ILE A 263 -14.58 -23.81 -10.43
N ASP A 264 -15.73 -24.20 -9.90
CA ASP A 264 -16.38 -25.47 -10.24
C ASP A 264 -16.87 -25.46 -11.71
N LEU A 265 -17.49 -24.35 -12.16
CA LEU A 265 -17.91 -24.17 -13.55
C LEU A 265 -16.73 -24.27 -14.54
N LEU A 266 -15.58 -23.68 -14.19
CA LEU A 266 -14.40 -23.68 -15.03
C LEU A 266 -13.61 -25.01 -14.98
N GLY A 267 -13.86 -25.88 -13.98
CA GLY A 267 -13.20 -27.16 -13.82
C GLY A 267 -11.70 -27.07 -13.55
N ILE A 268 -11.25 -26.01 -12.86
CA ILE A 268 -9.82 -25.72 -12.63
C ILE A 268 -9.36 -25.96 -11.18
N ARG A 269 -10.19 -26.62 -10.36
CA ARG A 269 -9.93 -26.84 -8.92
C ARG A 269 -8.53 -27.39 -8.65
N ASP A 270 -8.08 -28.36 -9.45
CA ASP A 270 -6.80 -29.02 -9.27
C ASP A 270 -5.60 -28.12 -9.55
N MET A 271 -5.80 -27.00 -10.21
CA MET A 271 -4.75 -26.00 -10.45
C MET A 271 -4.65 -24.97 -9.31
N LEU A 272 -5.56 -24.97 -8.34
CA LEU A 272 -5.67 -23.94 -7.33
C LEU A 272 -5.22 -24.42 -5.94
N ILE A 273 -4.51 -23.54 -5.23
CA ILE A 273 -4.16 -23.70 -3.83
C ILE A 273 -4.79 -22.53 -3.07
N LEU A 274 -5.89 -22.84 -2.38
CA LEU A 274 -6.70 -21.84 -1.67
C LEU A 274 -6.18 -21.67 -0.24
N LYS A 275 -5.80 -20.44 0.11
CA LYS A 275 -5.41 -19.98 1.45
C LYS A 275 -6.22 -18.74 1.80
N THR A 276 -7.55 -18.90 1.83
CA THR A 276 -8.56 -17.83 1.89
C THR A 276 -8.86 -17.35 3.32
N VAL A 277 -7.81 -17.28 4.13
CA VAL A 277 -7.84 -16.72 5.48
C VAL A 277 -6.89 -15.52 5.56
N TYR A 278 -7.02 -14.72 6.62
CA TYR A 278 -6.06 -13.65 6.87
C TYR A 278 -4.64 -14.21 6.96
N VAL A 279 -3.73 -13.64 6.18
CA VAL A 279 -2.31 -14.03 6.19
C VAL A 279 -1.58 -13.15 7.19
N GLU A 280 -1.05 -13.77 8.26
CA GLU A 280 -0.26 -13.10 9.28
C GLU A 280 1.04 -12.53 8.68
N GLU A 281 1.50 -11.37 9.17
CA GLU A 281 2.67 -10.66 8.65
C GLU A 281 3.92 -11.55 8.55
N ALA A 282 4.16 -12.38 9.56
CA ALA A 282 5.29 -13.31 9.60
C ALA A 282 5.25 -14.39 8.50
N ALA A 283 4.06 -14.71 7.99
CA ALA A 283 3.85 -15.73 6.95
C ALA A 283 3.97 -15.16 5.53
N VAL A 284 3.82 -13.84 5.35
CA VAL A 284 3.80 -13.19 4.01
C VAL A 284 5.03 -13.57 3.19
N LYS A 285 6.22 -13.55 3.79
CA LYS A 285 7.48 -13.93 3.12
C LYS A 285 7.43 -15.29 2.45
N HIS A 286 6.75 -16.27 3.06
CA HIS A 286 6.67 -17.62 2.51
C HIS A 286 5.82 -17.67 1.24
N TYR A 287 4.71 -16.90 1.17
CA TYR A 287 3.89 -16.81 -0.02
C TYR A 287 4.66 -16.17 -1.19
N PHE A 288 5.27 -15.00 -0.95
CA PHE A 288 6.03 -14.32 -1.99
C PHE A 288 7.27 -15.12 -2.43
N CYS A 289 8.07 -15.62 -1.47
CA CYS A 289 9.28 -16.35 -1.82
C CYS A 289 9.02 -17.71 -2.49
N SER A 290 7.85 -18.36 -2.23
CA SER A 290 7.48 -19.61 -2.90
C SER A 290 7.05 -19.43 -4.35
N ALA A 291 6.55 -18.25 -4.71
CA ALA A 291 6.01 -17.94 -6.03
C ALA A 291 7.10 -17.74 -7.08
N ASP A 292 6.77 -18.03 -8.33
CA ASP A 292 7.55 -17.66 -9.50
C ASP A 292 7.20 -16.23 -9.95
N VAL A 293 5.92 -15.88 -9.94
CA VAL A 293 5.41 -14.56 -10.34
C VAL A 293 4.16 -14.17 -9.55
N VAL A 294 4.03 -12.87 -9.27
CA VAL A 294 2.86 -12.29 -8.59
C VAL A 294 1.91 -11.72 -9.64
N ILE A 295 0.62 -12.09 -9.55
CA ILE A 295 -0.39 -11.64 -10.51
C ILE A 295 -1.34 -10.63 -9.83
N GLN A 296 -1.48 -9.45 -10.45
CA GLN A 296 -2.40 -8.39 -10.02
C GLN A 296 -3.37 -8.06 -11.17
N PRO A 297 -4.43 -8.84 -11.36
CA PRO A 297 -5.34 -8.76 -12.51
C PRO A 297 -6.43 -7.70 -12.29
N TYR A 298 -6.06 -6.54 -11.72
CA TYR A 298 -7.00 -5.56 -11.20
C TYR A 298 -7.82 -4.92 -12.32
N ARG A 299 -9.07 -4.55 -12.00
CA ARG A 299 -9.97 -3.77 -12.87
C ARG A 299 -9.78 -2.26 -12.67
N ALA A 300 -9.39 -1.89 -11.47
CA ALA A 300 -9.12 -0.51 -11.08
C ALA A 300 -8.12 -0.50 -9.91
N ALA A 301 -7.19 0.45 -9.92
CA ALA A 301 -6.29 0.64 -8.80
C ALA A 301 -5.78 2.09 -8.78
N THR A 302 -5.79 2.71 -7.60
CA THR A 302 -5.01 3.95 -7.35
C THR A 302 -3.61 3.61 -6.89
N GLN A 303 -3.49 2.58 -6.05
CA GLN A 303 -2.24 2.03 -5.52
C GLN A 303 -2.44 0.56 -5.15
N SER A 304 -1.35 -0.20 -5.07
CA SER A 304 -1.37 -1.57 -4.60
C SER A 304 -0.28 -1.80 -3.55
N GLY A 305 -0.65 -2.24 -2.35
CA GLY A 305 0.30 -2.70 -1.35
C GLY A 305 1.02 -4.00 -1.71
N VAL A 306 0.53 -4.72 -2.72
CA VAL A 306 1.15 -5.97 -3.22
C VAL A 306 2.39 -5.69 -4.06
N THR A 307 2.39 -4.61 -4.83
CA THR A 307 3.52 -4.21 -5.68
C THR A 307 4.80 -3.94 -4.86
N PRO A 308 4.79 -3.11 -3.79
CA PRO A 308 5.97 -2.91 -2.94
C PRO A 308 6.45 -4.20 -2.25
N LEU A 309 5.54 -5.12 -1.90
CA LEU A 309 5.91 -6.43 -1.36
C LEU A 309 6.61 -7.30 -2.40
N ALA A 310 6.12 -7.32 -3.64
CA ALA A 310 6.75 -8.04 -4.73
C ALA A 310 8.18 -7.52 -4.98
N TYR A 311 8.38 -6.21 -4.95
CA TYR A 311 9.73 -5.62 -5.02
C TYR A 311 10.60 -6.01 -3.82
N HIS A 312 10.05 -5.98 -2.59
CA HIS A 312 10.80 -6.35 -1.40
C HIS A 312 11.36 -7.78 -1.52
N PHE A 313 10.52 -8.71 -1.96
CA PHE A 313 10.88 -10.12 -2.15
C PHE A 313 11.47 -10.44 -3.55
N GLU A 314 11.78 -9.42 -4.35
CA GLU A 314 12.37 -9.54 -5.69
C GLU A 314 11.58 -10.49 -6.60
N LYS A 315 10.24 -10.37 -6.57
CA LYS A 315 9.34 -11.19 -7.40
C LYS A 315 8.85 -10.43 -8.62
N PRO A 316 9.02 -11.00 -9.82
CA PRO A 316 8.42 -10.47 -11.03
C PRO A 316 6.89 -10.38 -10.90
N MET A 317 6.30 -9.44 -11.61
CA MET A 317 4.87 -9.19 -11.54
C MET A 317 4.22 -9.27 -12.91
N ILE A 318 2.97 -9.74 -12.95
CA ILE A 318 2.07 -9.51 -14.08
C ILE A 318 0.94 -8.63 -13.56
N VAL A 319 0.84 -7.44 -14.12
CA VAL A 319 -0.14 -6.42 -13.69
C VAL A 319 -0.98 -5.98 -14.87
N THR A 320 -2.22 -5.60 -14.60
CA THR A 320 -3.07 -4.98 -15.62
C THR A 320 -2.78 -3.49 -15.75
N ASP A 321 -2.93 -2.95 -16.95
CA ASP A 321 -2.77 -1.53 -17.26
C ASP A 321 -3.98 -0.73 -16.76
N VAL A 322 -4.06 -0.59 -15.42
CA VAL A 322 -5.14 0.14 -14.75
C VAL A 322 -4.58 1.02 -13.63
N GLY A 323 -5.02 2.27 -13.62
CA GLY A 323 -4.61 3.24 -12.60
C GLY A 323 -3.09 3.40 -12.53
N ALA A 324 -2.51 3.28 -11.35
CA ALA A 324 -1.08 3.47 -11.13
C ALA A 324 -0.25 2.16 -11.19
N LEU A 325 -0.85 1.00 -11.49
CA LEU A 325 -0.10 -0.27 -11.46
C LEU A 325 1.02 -0.30 -12.50
N ALA A 326 0.75 0.15 -13.73
CA ALA A 326 1.72 0.19 -14.82
C ALA A 326 2.91 1.13 -14.50
N ASP A 327 2.65 2.23 -13.76
CA ASP A 327 3.70 3.19 -13.36
C ASP A 327 4.77 2.53 -12.47
N TYR A 328 4.36 1.53 -11.69
CA TYR A 328 5.24 0.79 -10.77
C TYR A 328 5.94 -0.40 -11.39
N VAL A 329 5.50 -0.88 -12.56
CA VAL A 329 6.00 -2.12 -13.16
C VAL A 329 6.48 -1.83 -14.58
N PRO A 330 7.72 -1.36 -14.78
CA PRO A 330 8.30 -1.20 -16.11
C PRO A 330 8.19 -2.51 -16.90
N HIS A 331 7.46 -2.45 -18.04
CA HIS A 331 7.14 -3.60 -18.87
C HIS A 331 8.41 -4.30 -19.38
N GLU A 332 8.43 -5.65 -19.34
CA GLU A 332 9.56 -6.55 -19.65
C GLU A 332 10.83 -6.29 -18.82
N LYS A 333 10.76 -5.44 -17.78
CA LYS A 333 11.86 -5.18 -16.83
C LYS A 333 11.55 -5.72 -15.44
N ALA A 334 10.60 -5.10 -14.73
CA ALA A 334 10.18 -5.56 -13.40
C ALA A 334 9.04 -6.59 -13.48
N GLY A 335 8.43 -6.75 -14.64
CA GLY A 335 7.30 -7.65 -14.88
C GLY A 335 6.67 -7.39 -16.24
N LEU A 336 5.43 -7.83 -16.39
CA LEU A 336 4.64 -7.64 -17.61
C LEU A 336 3.39 -6.82 -17.30
N VAL A 337 3.12 -5.84 -18.15
CA VAL A 337 1.88 -5.03 -18.12
C VAL A 337 0.97 -5.52 -19.23
N THR A 338 -0.31 -5.76 -18.92
CA THR A 338 -1.26 -6.35 -19.85
C THR A 338 -2.66 -5.75 -19.68
N GLU A 339 -3.55 -5.99 -20.62
CA GLU A 339 -4.97 -5.58 -20.51
C GLU A 339 -5.72 -6.40 -19.44
N PRO A 340 -6.78 -5.83 -18.81
CA PRO A 340 -7.56 -6.49 -17.78
C PRO A 340 -8.60 -7.47 -18.37
N ASN A 341 -8.14 -8.43 -19.17
CA ASN A 341 -8.96 -9.49 -19.72
C ASN A 341 -8.28 -10.86 -19.63
N PRO A 342 -9.05 -11.98 -19.62
CA PRO A 342 -8.52 -13.32 -19.40
C PRO A 342 -7.47 -13.75 -20.43
N THR A 343 -7.68 -13.45 -21.71
CA THR A 343 -6.79 -13.84 -22.80
C THR A 343 -5.44 -13.12 -22.70
N ALA A 344 -5.46 -11.81 -22.45
CA ALA A 344 -4.25 -11.02 -22.31
C ALA A 344 -3.43 -11.46 -21.09
N ILE A 345 -4.08 -11.77 -19.95
CA ILE A 345 -3.40 -12.28 -18.75
C ILE A 345 -2.81 -13.68 -19.03
N ALA A 346 -3.54 -14.59 -19.69
CA ALA A 346 -3.02 -15.91 -20.06
C ALA A 346 -1.78 -15.80 -20.95
N ASN A 347 -1.80 -14.91 -21.96
CA ASN A 347 -0.66 -14.67 -22.84
C ASN A 347 0.52 -14.06 -22.07
N ALA A 348 0.28 -13.14 -21.13
CA ALA A 348 1.34 -12.59 -20.29
C ALA A 348 1.98 -13.66 -19.38
N ILE A 349 1.18 -14.59 -18.83
CA ILE A 349 1.71 -15.73 -18.05
C ILE A 349 2.58 -16.62 -18.93
N LYS A 350 2.18 -16.96 -20.17
CA LYS A 350 3.00 -17.73 -21.11
C LYS A 350 4.30 -16.99 -21.42
N ARG A 351 4.22 -15.69 -21.75
CA ARG A 351 5.38 -14.84 -22.05
C ARG A 351 6.37 -14.78 -20.88
N TYR A 352 5.86 -14.72 -19.64
CA TYR A 352 6.70 -14.76 -18.44
C TYR A 352 7.53 -16.05 -18.35
N PHE A 353 6.92 -17.20 -18.59
CA PHE A 353 7.64 -18.48 -18.55
C PHE A 353 8.58 -18.68 -19.74
N GLU A 354 8.34 -18.04 -20.88
CA GLU A 354 9.30 -17.99 -22.00
C GLU A 354 10.55 -17.18 -21.64
N LEU A 355 10.37 -16.00 -21.04
CA LEU A 355 11.48 -15.13 -20.63
C LEU A 355 12.27 -15.69 -19.44
N GLY A 356 11.56 -16.32 -18.50
CA GLY A 356 12.12 -16.86 -17.27
C GLY A 356 12.37 -15.81 -16.18
N GLU A 357 12.34 -16.25 -14.90
CA GLU A 357 12.51 -15.38 -13.72
C GLU A 357 13.81 -14.55 -13.78
N GLN A 358 14.91 -15.14 -14.24
CA GLN A 358 16.23 -14.50 -14.28
C GLN A 358 16.30 -13.28 -15.21
N HIS A 359 15.41 -13.18 -16.19
CA HIS A 359 15.30 -12.01 -17.04
C HIS A 359 14.95 -10.76 -16.24
N PHE A 360 14.08 -10.89 -15.22
CA PHE A 360 13.52 -9.76 -14.47
C PHE A 360 14.37 -9.36 -13.25
N ILE A 361 15.09 -10.29 -12.63
CA ILE A 361 15.78 -10.06 -11.33
C ILE A 361 16.76 -8.87 -11.36
N PRO A 362 17.64 -8.67 -12.36
CA PRO A 362 18.54 -7.52 -12.37
C PRO A 362 17.82 -6.18 -12.37
N HIS A 363 16.74 -6.09 -13.15
CA HIS A 363 15.93 -4.89 -13.24
C HIS A 363 15.12 -4.63 -11.95
N LEU A 364 14.52 -5.70 -11.37
CA LEU A 364 13.84 -5.61 -10.08
C LEU A 364 14.75 -5.04 -8.99
N ARG A 365 16.01 -5.48 -8.94
CA ARG A 365 17.01 -4.98 -7.99
C ARG A 365 17.37 -3.52 -8.22
N SER A 366 17.41 -3.09 -9.48
CA SER A 366 17.66 -1.69 -9.83
C SER A 366 16.50 -0.80 -9.40
N GLU A 367 15.28 -1.15 -9.79
CA GLU A 367 14.06 -0.41 -9.44
C GLU A 367 13.82 -0.37 -7.91
N LYS A 368 14.09 -1.48 -7.22
CA LYS A 368 13.98 -1.59 -5.76
C LYS A 368 14.75 -0.50 -5.02
N LYS A 369 15.92 -0.08 -5.54
CA LYS A 369 16.73 0.98 -4.93
C LYS A 369 16.04 2.33 -4.92
N LEU A 370 15.21 2.61 -5.94
CA LEU A 370 14.45 3.86 -6.05
C LEU A 370 13.30 3.95 -5.03
N LEU A 371 12.87 2.80 -4.51
CA LEU A 371 11.76 2.68 -3.56
C LEU A 371 12.23 2.66 -2.10
N SER A 372 13.39 3.25 -1.79
CA SER A 372 13.94 3.25 -0.43
C SER A 372 13.20 4.25 0.49
N TRP A 373 13.10 3.91 1.77
CA TRP A 373 12.52 4.80 2.79
C TRP A 373 13.33 6.07 2.98
N SER A 374 14.67 5.99 2.88
CA SER A 374 15.55 7.16 2.99
C SER A 374 15.26 8.17 1.87
N SER A 375 15.14 7.72 0.62
CA SER A 375 14.77 8.60 -0.50
C SER A 375 13.36 9.20 -0.34
N PHE A 376 12.44 8.45 0.29
CA PHE A 376 11.11 8.96 0.59
C PHE A 376 11.14 10.07 1.64
N VAL A 377 11.91 9.89 2.73
CA VAL A 377 12.10 10.92 3.77
C VAL A 377 12.81 12.15 3.20
N GLU A 378 13.87 11.97 2.41
CA GLU A 378 14.54 13.08 1.71
C GLU A 378 13.54 13.90 0.89
N SER A 379 12.66 13.23 0.16
CA SER A 379 11.61 13.89 -0.63
C SER A 379 10.62 14.69 0.23
N ILE A 380 10.28 14.21 1.44
CA ILE A 380 9.44 14.96 2.39
C ILE A 380 10.16 16.21 2.89
N LEU A 381 11.47 16.13 3.09
CA LEU A 381 12.28 17.24 3.61
C LEU A 381 12.53 18.32 2.54
N GLU A 382 12.60 17.94 1.27
CA GLU A 382 12.92 18.82 0.14
C GLU A 382 11.70 19.54 -0.45
N VAL A 383 10.51 18.92 -0.46
CA VAL A 383 9.33 19.42 -1.19
C VAL A 383 8.84 20.78 -0.74
#